data_f4a4b8c48466d09619f0d8bef14609a1
#
_entry.id   f4a4b8c48466d09619f0d8bef14609a1
#
_cell.length_a   1.000
_cell.length_b   1.000
_cell.length_c   1.000
_cell.angle_alpha   90.00
_cell.angle_beta   90.00
_cell.angle_gamma   90.00
#
_symmetry.space_group_name_H-M   'P 1'
#
loop_
_entity.id
_entity.type
_entity.pdbx_description
1 polymer ?
#
loop_
_entity_poly.entity_id
_entity_poly.type
_entity_poly.pdbx_seq_one_letter_code
_entity_poly.pdbx_strand_id
1 'polypeptide(L)'
;MANEILYRNTASLLTCTISLILAAFQQYHAVGTVVGIYVASDLLFTDELDSIIHHILAGAFIASVRHLDPANYLLEARAIVNMEISTVFLALNHFMKEKILVAPTVVYKINQYLFLLTFTKYRIWDYYWVLLDRESFPSFATMVTLWSLFFLDLYWFSLIMRKLTKSQYTYDPVHSIRTRGVYDPCFSGKNAS
;
A
#
# COMPACT_ATOMS: atom_id res chain seq x y z
N MET A 1 -13.94 15.51 2.65
CA MET A 1 -12.46 15.44 2.62
C MET A 1 -11.85 14.76 3.86
N ALA A 2 -11.88 15.34 5.08
CA ALA A 2 -11.28 14.69 6.27
C ALA A 2 -11.88 13.32 6.61
N ASN A 3 -13.20 13.20 6.58
CA ASN A 3 -13.90 11.92 6.84
C ASN A 3 -13.62 10.86 5.79
N GLU A 4 -13.41 11.25 4.57
CA GLU A 4 -13.11 10.37 3.43
C GLU A 4 -11.70 9.78 3.53
N ILE A 5 -10.71 10.61 3.87
CA ILE A 5 -9.34 10.17 4.13
C ILE A 5 -9.30 9.21 5.32
N LEU A 6 -10.03 9.53 6.39
CA LEU A 6 -10.15 8.66 7.57
C LEU A 6 -10.76 7.31 7.19
N TYR A 7 -11.84 7.31 6.42
CA TYR A 7 -12.51 6.09 5.95
C TYR A 7 -11.55 5.21 5.14
N ARG A 8 -10.88 5.76 4.11
CA ARG A 8 -9.94 5.00 3.26
C ARG A 8 -8.81 4.38 4.06
N ASN A 9 -8.14 5.16 4.93
CA ASN A 9 -7.04 4.66 5.74
C ASN A 9 -7.50 3.60 6.76
N THR A 10 -8.69 3.74 7.32
CA THR A 10 -9.25 2.75 8.25
C THR A 10 -9.64 1.47 7.51
N ALA A 11 -10.28 1.58 6.35
CA ALA A 11 -10.64 0.43 5.52
C ALA A 11 -9.39 -0.32 5.04
N SER A 12 -8.36 0.41 4.61
CA SER A 12 -7.07 -0.15 4.23
C SER A 12 -6.42 -0.91 5.39
N LEU A 13 -6.29 -0.29 6.56
CA LEU A 13 -5.71 -0.93 7.74
C LEU A 13 -6.47 -2.18 8.16
N LEU A 14 -7.80 -2.14 8.17
CA LEU A 14 -8.65 -3.27 8.51
C LEU A 14 -8.46 -4.42 7.51
N THR A 15 -8.49 -4.11 6.21
CA THR A 15 -8.29 -5.11 5.14
C THR A 15 -6.92 -5.77 5.26
N CYS A 16 -5.84 -4.99 5.42
CA CYS A 16 -4.49 -5.52 5.59
C CYS A 16 -4.41 -6.43 6.82
N THR A 17 -4.98 -6.01 7.96
CA THR A 17 -4.96 -6.80 9.20
C THR A 17 -5.71 -8.11 9.02
N ILE A 18 -6.91 -8.09 8.44
CA ILE A 18 -7.70 -9.29 8.17
C ILE A 18 -6.95 -10.20 7.21
N SER A 19 -6.36 -9.66 6.13
CA SER A 19 -5.61 -10.42 5.14
C SER A 19 -4.40 -11.13 5.76
N LEU A 20 -3.65 -10.47 6.64
CA LEU A 20 -2.52 -11.05 7.36
C LEU A 20 -2.98 -12.17 8.30
N ILE A 21 -4.09 -12.01 9.02
CA ILE A 21 -4.66 -13.03 9.88
C ILE A 21 -5.09 -14.24 9.06
N LEU A 22 -5.87 -14.05 7.98
CA LEU A 22 -6.32 -15.13 7.11
C LEU A 22 -5.15 -15.89 6.47
N ALA A 23 -4.10 -15.18 6.07
CA ALA A 23 -2.89 -15.78 5.52
C ALA A 23 -2.14 -16.63 6.55
N ALA A 24 -2.09 -16.19 7.82
CA ALA A 24 -1.52 -16.99 8.90
C ALA A 24 -2.25 -18.32 9.09
N PHE A 25 -3.55 -18.37 8.78
CA PHE A 25 -4.35 -19.60 8.74
C PHE A 25 -4.41 -20.26 7.35
N GLN A 26 -3.57 -19.86 6.42
CA GLN A 26 -3.48 -20.36 5.04
C GLN A 26 -4.79 -20.25 4.24
N GLN A 27 -5.65 -19.29 4.58
CA GLN A 27 -6.95 -19.05 3.93
C GLN A 27 -6.81 -18.09 2.73
N TYR A 28 -5.97 -18.43 1.74
CA TYR A 28 -5.61 -17.52 0.64
C TYR A 28 -6.78 -17.15 -0.28
N HIS A 29 -7.77 -18.02 -0.46
CA HIS A 29 -9.00 -17.67 -1.20
C HIS A 29 -9.81 -16.59 -0.47
N ALA A 30 -9.89 -16.68 0.85
CA ALA A 30 -10.55 -15.66 1.67
C ALA A 30 -9.78 -14.33 1.62
N VAL A 31 -8.44 -14.37 1.64
CA VAL A 31 -7.59 -13.18 1.43
C VAL A 31 -7.92 -12.50 0.10
N GLY A 32 -7.91 -13.26 -1.01
CA GLY A 32 -8.24 -12.73 -2.33
C GLY A 32 -9.63 -12.11 -2.39
N THR A 33 -10.61 -12.68 -1.68
CA THR A 33 -11.98 -12.13 -1.61
C THR A 33 -12.00 -10.81 -0.83
N VAL A 34 -11.38 -10.76 0.34
CA VAL A 34 -11.32 -9.56 1.19
C VAL A 34 -10.61 -8.41 0.47
N VAL A 35 -9.44 -8.68 -0.11
CA VAL A 35 -8.67 -7.69 -0.88
C VAL A 35 -9.46 -7.25 -2.12
N GLY A 36 -10.10 -8.18 -2.83
CA GLY A 36 -10.93 -7.87 -4.01
C GLY A 36 -12.09 -6.94 -3.68
N ILE A 37 -12.79 -7.16 -2.57
CA ILE A 37 -13.88 -6.27 -2.11
C ILE A 37 -13.31 -4.88 -1.77
N TYR A 38 -12.19 -4.83 -1.06
CA TYR A 38 -11.54 -3.56 -0.72
C TYR A 38 -11.13 -2.79 -1.99
N VAL A 39 -10.42 -3.43 -2.91
CA VAL A 39 -9.98 -2.83 -4.18
C VAL A 39 -11.17 -2.28 -4.97
N ALA A 40 -12.25 -3.04 -5.10
CA ALA A 40 -13.46 -2.59 -5.79
C ALA A 40 -14.13 -1.41 -5.08
N SER A 41 -14.17 -1.40 -3.75
CA SER A 41 -14.76 -0.29 -2.99
C SER A 41 -13.89 0.96 -3.02
N ASP A 42 -12.56 0.83 -2.93
CA ASP A 42 -11.65 1.98 -2.92
C ASP A 42 -11.59 2.68 -4.30
N LEU A 43 -11.79 1.94 -5.41
CA LEU A 43 -11.92 2.53 -6.74
C LEU A 43 -13.07 3.55 -6.85
N LEU A 44 -14.10 3.45 -6.01
CA LEU A 44 -15.22 4.40 -5.99
C LEU A 44 -14.85 5.74 -5.34
N PHE A 45 -13.77 5.76 -4.55
CA PHE A 45 -13.38 6.91 -3.72
C PHE A 45 -12.00 7.48 -4.08
N THR A 46 -11.23 6.80 -4.93
CA THR A 46 -9.90 7.26 -5.33
C THR A 46 -9.97 8.07 -6.62
N ASP A 47 -9.31 9.23 -6.62
CA ASP A 47 -9.15 10.12 -7.78
C ASP A 47 -7.69 10.19 -8.26
N GLU A 48 -6.76 9.57 -7.55
CA GLU A 48 -5.35 9.52 -7.90
C GLU A 48 -5.11 8.44 -8.96
N LEU A 49 -4.59 8.84 -10.12
CA LEU A 49 -4.40 7.96 -11.28
C LEU A 49 -3.54 6.73 -11.00
N ASP A 50 -2.45 6.89 -10.25
CA ASP A 50 -1.55 5.79 -9.88
C ASP A 50 -2.23 4.79 -8.94
N SER A 51 -3.08 5.26 -8.02
CA SER A 51 -3.90 4.42 -7.16
C SER A 51 -4.97 3.67 -7.96
N ILE A 52 -5.63 4.33 -8.92
CA ILE A 52 -6.60 3.70 -9.83
C ILE A 52 -5.93 2.58 -10.63
N ILE A 53 -4.76 2.85 -11.22
CA ILE A 53 -3.99 1.85 -11.98
C ILE A 53 -3.62 0.67 -11.08
N HIS A 54 -3.14 0.94 -9.86
CA HIS A 54 -2.81 -0.11 -8.89
C HIS A 54 -4.01 -1.01 -8.59
N HIS A 55 -5.15 -0.44 -8.30
CA HIS A 55 -6.36 -1.22 -7.97
C HIS A 55 -6.87 -2.02 -9.17
N ILE A 56 -6.82 -1.48 -10.38
CA ILE A 56 -7.17 -2.23 -11.59
C ILE A 56 -6.22 -3.42 -11.78
N LEU A 57 -4.92 -3.22 -11.64
CA LEU A 57 -3.93 -4.29 -11.78
C LEU A 57 -4.07 -5.34 -10.67
N ALA A 58 -4.27 -4.92 -9.43
CA ALA A 58 -4.49 -5.83 -8.30
C ALA A 58 -5.77 -6.66 -8.49
N GLY A 59 -6.86 -6.02 -8.93
CA GLY A 59 -8.12 -6.70 -9.25
C GLY A 59 -7.97 -7.69 -10.40
N ALA A 60 -7.25 -7.32 -11.46
CA ALA A 60 -6.97 -8.20 -12.59
C ALA A 60 -6.12 -9.41 -12.16
N PHE A 61 -5.11 -9.22 -11.30
CA PHE A 61 -4.36 -10.31 -10.72
C PHE A 61 -5.24 -11.26 -9.91
N ILE A 62 -6.03 -10.74 -8.96
CA ILE A 62 -6.94 -11.54 -8.12
C ILE A 62 -7.90 -12.33 -9.00
N ALA A 63 -8.47 -11.72 -10.03
CA ALA A 63 -9.37 -12.39 -10.97
C ALA A 63 -8.67 -13.50 -11.74
N SER A 64 -7.41 -13.30 -12.15
CA SER A 64 -6.65 -14.28 -12.92
C SER A 64 -6.26 -15.52 -12.12
N VAL A 65 -6.08 -15.40 -10.79
CA VAL A 65 -5.67 -16.51 -9.92
C VAL A 65 -6.81 -17.16 -9.14
N ARG A 66 -7.99 -16.53 -9.12
CA ARG A 66 -9.13 -16.99 -8.29
C ARG A 66 -9.59 -18.42 -8.59
N HIS A 67 -9.41 -18.87 -9.82
CA HIS A 67 -9.85 -20.20 -10.27
C HIS A 67 -8.76 -21.26 -10.16
N LEU A 68 -7.57 -20.89 -9.71
CA LEU A 68 -6.45 -21.80 -9.58
C LEU A 68 -6.44 -22.46 -8.20
N ASP A 69 -5.86 -23.66 -8.14
CA ASP A 69 -5.56 -24.28 -6.86
C ASP A 69 -4.51 -23.42 -6.12
N PRO A 70 -4.74 -23.05 -4.85
CA PRO A 70 -3.77 -22.29 -4.05
C PRO A 70 -2.37 -22.88 -4.02
N ALA A 71 -2.23 -24.20 -4.15
CA ALA A 71 -0.94 -24.87 -4.23
C ALA A 71 -0.10 -24.42 -5.43
N ASN A 72 -0.75 -23.97 -6.51
CA ASN A 72 -0.09 -23.57 -7.77
C ASN A 72 0.37 -22.10 -7.79
N TYR A 73 -0.05 -21.28 -6.82
CA TYR A 73 0.32 -19.85 -6.74
C TYR A 73 0.63 -19.40 -5.30
N LEU A 74 1.07 -20.35 -4.48
CA LEU A 74 1.33 -20.09 -3.06
C LEU A 74 2.42 -19.03 -2.83
N LEU A 75 3.44 -19.00 -3.69
CA LEU A 75 4.54 -18.01 -3.59
C LEU A 75 4.03 -16.61 -3.88
N GLU A 76 3.26 -16.44 -4.95
CA GLU A 76 2.68 -15.17 -5.36
C GLU A 76 1.67 -14.68 -4.31
N ALA A 77 0.82 -15.57 -3.82
CA ALA A 77 -0.13 -15.24 -2.77
C ALA A 77 0.55 -14.77 -1.50
N ARG A 78 1.63 -15.46 -1.07
CA ARG A 78 2.44 -15.04 0.08
C ARG A 78 3.13 -13.69 -0.15
N ALA A 79 3.71 -13.49 -1.35
CA ALA A 79 4.37 -12.22 -1.67
C ALA A 79 3.38 -11.07 -1.59
N ILE A 80 2.19 -11.20 -2.18
CA ILE A 80 1.15 -10.16 -2.14
C ILE A 80 0.69 -9.89 -0.72
N VAL A 81 0.44 -10.93 0.08
CA VAL A 81 0.07 -10.75 1.49
C VAL A 81 1.18 -10.04 2.27
N ASN A 82 2.44 -10.39 2.02
CA ASN A 82 3.56 -9.75 2.70
C ASN A 82 3.69 -8.25 2.34
N MET A 83 3.25 -7.84 1.14
CA MET A 83 3.21 -6.42 0.77
C MET A 83 2.26 -5.62 1.67
N GLU A 84 1.19 -6.24 2.19
CA GLU A 84 0.23 -5.60 3.08
C GLU A 84 0.86 -5.18 4.42
N ILE A 85 1.97 -5.81 4.83
CA ILE A 85 2.73 -5.38 6.01
C ILE A 85 3.20 -3.92 5.85
N SER A 86 3.68 -3.54 4.66
CA SER A 86 4.09 -2.16 4.39
C SER A 86 2.89 -1.19 4.39
N THR A 87 1.73 -1.65 3.94
CA THR A 87 0.49 -0.86 3.92
C THR A 87 0.01 -0.52 5.33
N VAL A 88 0.20 -1.43 6.32
CA VAL A 88 -0.09 -1.15 7.73
C VAL A 88 0.73 0.04 8.23
N PHE A 89 2.05 0.06 7.98
CA PHE A 89 2.90 1.19 8.40
C PHE A 89 2.59 2.48 7.64
N LEU A 90 2.17 2.38 6.38
CA LEU A 90 1.70 3.54 5.60
C LEU A 90 0.43 4.14 6.21
N ALA A 91 -0.56 3.31 6.55
CA ALA A 91 -1.80 3.75 7.19
C ALA A 91 -1.52 4.41 8.56
N LEU A 92 -0.63 3.82 9.37
CA LEU A 92 -0.19 4.42 10.63
C LEU A 92 0.49 5.77 10.42
N ASN A 93 1.31 5.94 9.37
CA ASN A 93 1.91 7.23 9.01
C ASN A 93 0.82 8.28 8.72
N HIS A 94 -0.22 7.91 7.97
CA HIS A 94 -1.34 8.81 7.69
C HIS A 94 -2.09 9.20 8.96
N PHE A 95 -2.43 8.24 9.83
CA PHE A 95 -3.11 8.54 11.11
C PHE A 95 -2.30 9.46 12.01
N MET A 96 -0.98 9.26 12.09
CA MET A 96 -0.11 10.16 12.86
C MET A 96 0.02 11.53 12.21
N LYS A 97 0.11 11.61 10.88
CA LYS A 97 0.19 12.88 10.13
C LYS A 97 -1.09 13.70 10.28
N GLU A 98 -2.26 13.07 10.16
CA GLU A 98 -3.57 13.71 10.31
C GLU A 98 -3.96 13.93 11.78
N LYS A 99 -3.06 13.61 12.73
CA LYS A 99 -3.27 13.74 14.19
C LYS A 99 -4.48 12.94 14.73
N ILE A 100 -4.93 11.95 14.01
CA ILE A 100 -5.91 10.97 14.47
C ILE A 100 -5.27 10.13 15.59
N LEU A 101 -4.02 9.74 15.37
CA LEU A 101 -3.17 9.09 16.36
C LEU A 101 -2.10 10.08 16.82
N VAL A 102 -2.21 10.55 18.06
CA VAL A 102 -1.19 11.42 18.66
C VAL A 102 -0.01 10.56 19.09
N ALA A 103 1.12 10.73 18.41
CA ALA A 103 2.33 9.98 18.68
C ALA A 103 3.53 10.93 18.88
N PRO A 104 4.49 10.60 19.78
CA PRO A 104 5.75 11.30 19.87
C PRO A 104 6.51 11.29 18.54
N THR A 105 7.29 12.34 18.27
CA THR A 105 8.11 12.47 17.06
C THR A 105 9.00 11.24 16.80
N VAL A 106 9.55 10.66 17.87
CA VAL A 106 10.38 9.45 17.77
C VAL A 106 9.59 8.27 17.22
N VAL A 107 8.36 8.06 17.73
CA VAL A 107 7.48 6.97 17.25
C VAL A 107 7.11 7.18 15.79
N TYR A 108 6.81 8.40 15.38
CA TYR A 108 6.54 8.74 13.99
C TYR A 108 7.74 8.42 13.08
N LYS A 109 8.96 8.83 13.47
CA LYS A 109 10.18 8.52 12.72
C LYS A 109 10.44 7.01 12.65
N ILE A 110 10.31 6.30 13.76
CA ILE A 110 10.46 4.83 13.77
C ILE A 110 9.48 4.20 12.77
N ASN A 111 8.20 4.61 12.79
CA ASN A 111 7.22 4.09 11.86
C ASN A 111 7.56 4.39 10.38
N GLN A 112 8.12 5.57 10.08
CA GLN A 112 8.60 5.90 8.73
C GLN A 112 9.74 4.97 8.29
N TYR A 113 10.69 4.66 9.18
CA TYR A 113 11.76 3.70 8.88
C TYR A 113 11.23 2.29 8.69
N LEU A 114 10.31 1.84 9.54
CA LEU A 114 9.67 0.53 9.40
C LEU A 114 8.88 0.44 8.09
N PHE A 115 8.16 1.50 7.71
CA PHE A 115 7.51 1.58 6.41
C PHE A 115 8.51 1.41 5.26
N LEU A 116 9.60 2.19 5.25
CA LEU A 116 10.61 2.10 4.20
C LEU A 116 11.24 0.71 4.13
N LEU A 117 11.61 0.14 5.28
CA LEU A 117 12.24 -1.17 5.37
C LEU A 117 11.32 -2.28 4.87
N THR A 118 10.06 -2.28 5.32
CA THR A 118 9.08 -3.29 4.89
C THR A 118 8.67 -3.10 3.44
N PHE A 119 8.56 -1.86 2.95
CA PHE A 119 8.31 -1.58 1.54
C PHE A 119 9.44 -2.13 0.67
N THR A 120 10.70 -1.81 0.99
CA THR A 120 11.87 -2.29 0.24
C THR A 120 11.95 -3.82 0.28
N LYS A 121 11.75 -4.43 1.47
CA LYS A 121 11.83 -5.88 1.63
C LYS A 121 10.76 -6.60 0.84
N TYR A 122 9.48 -6.24 1.02
CA TYR A 122 8.36 -7.04 0.50
C TYR A 122 7.91 -6.62 -0.89
N ARG A 123 7.91 -5.31 -1.22
CA ARG A 123 7.43 -4.82 -2.52
C ARG A 123 8.52 -4.75 -3.58
N ILE A 124 9.80 -4.64 -3.19
CA ILE A 124 10.89 -4.59 -4.15
C ILE A 124 11.67 -5.92 -4.15
N TRP A 125 12.27 -6.28 -3.01
CA TRP A 125 13.18 -7.42 -2.96
C TRP A 125 12.47 -8.77 -3.12
N ASP A 126 11.52 -9.09 -2.24
CA ASP A 126 10.85 -10.41 -2.27
C ASP A 126 10.00 -10.56 -3.54
N TYR A 127 9.35 -9.46 -3.96
CA TYR A 127 8.53 -9.47 -5.17
C TYR A 127 9.37 -9.69 -6.43
N TYR A 128 10.55 -9.08 -6.50
CA TYR A 128 11.49 -9.31 -7.61
C TYR A 128 11.85 -10.79 -7.76
N TRP A 129 12.11 -11.50 -6.64
CA TRP A 129 12.39 -12.92 -6.67
C TRP A 129 11.21 -13.76 -7.16
N VAL A 130 9.99 -13.43 -6.78
CA VAL A 130 8.78 -14.07 -7.30
C VAL A 130 8.66 -13.87 -8.82
N LEU A 131 9.00 -12.68 -9.33
CA LEU A 131 8.96 -12.39 -10.77
C LEU A 131 10.02 -13.16 -11.59
N LEU A 132 11.11 -13.59 -10.98
CA LEU A 132 12.13 -14.40 -11.63
C LEU A 132 11.74 -15.87 -11.71
N ASP A 133 10.83 -16.32 -10.87
CA ASP A 133 10.33 -17.71 -10.86
C ASP A 133 9.27 -17.90 -11.95
N ARG A 134 9.74 -18.05 -13.21
CA ARG A 134 8.87 -18.12 -14.40
C ARG A 134 8.00 -19.37 -14.46
N GLU A 135 8.37 -20.43 -13.74
CA GLU A 135 7.64 -21.71 -13.79
C GLU A 135 6.31 -21.65 -13.03
N SER A 136 6.17 -20.67 -12.13
CA SER A 136 4.97 -20.50 -11.30
C SER A 136 3.85 -19.68 -11.94
N PHE A 137 4.09 -19.00 -13.08
CA PHE A 137 3.05 -18.13 -13.66
C PHE A 137 1.97 -18.92 -14.40
N PRO A 138 0.71 -18.83 -13.95
CA PRO A 138 -0.39 -19.58 -14.54
C PRO A 138 -0.78 -19.11 -15.94
N SER A 139 -0.44 -17.86 -16.31
CA SER A 139 -0.73 -17.31 -17.63
C SER A 139 0.18 -16.12 -17.98
N PHE A 140 0.28 -15.81 -19.28
CA PHE A 140 0.97 -14.62 -19.76
C PHE A 140 0.32 -13.34 -19.20
N ALA A 141 -1.01 -13.29 -19.09
CA ALA A 141 -1.72 -12.14 -18.52
C ALA A 141 -1.35 -11.91 -17.05
N THR A 142 -1.24 -12.97 -16.25
CA THR A 142 -0.79 -12.91 -14.85
C THR A 142 0.63 -12.34 -14.77
N MET A 143 1.53 -12.83 -15.63
CA MET A 143 2.92 -12.34 -15.69
C MET A 143 2.97 -10.84 -16.00
N VAL A 144 2.24 -10.39 -17.04
CA VAL A 144 2.20 -8.96 -17.42
C VAL A 144 1.66 -8.11 -16.27
N THR A 145 0.60 -8.56 -15.61
CA THR A 145 -0.01 -7.84 -14.48
C THR A 145 0.96 -7.70 -13.31
N LEU A 146 1.66 -8.78 -12.95
CA LEU A 146 2.64 -8.77 -11.87
C LEU A 146 3.84 -7.86 -12.18
N TRP A 147 4.38 -7.91 -13.40
CA TRP A 147 5.44 -6.98 -13.81
C TRP A 147 4.97 -5.52 -13.79
N SER A 148 3.74 -5.25 -14.21
CA SER A 148 3.18 -3.90 -14.17
C SER A 148 3.04 -3.38 -12.74
N LEU A 149 2.59 -4.20 -11.80
CA LEU A 149 2.54 -3.88 -10.37
C LEU A 149 3.94 -3.60 -9.82
N PHE A 150 4.94 -4.40 -10.19
CA PHE A 150 6.32 -4.20 -9.76
C PHE A 150 6.89 -2.85 -10.24
N PHE A 151 6.66 -2.48 -11.50
CA PHE A 151 7.10 -1.17 -12.00
C PHE A 151 6.40 -0.01 -11.29
N LEU A 152 5.14 -0.18 -10.92
CA LEU A 152 4.41 0.80 -10.13
C LEU A 152 4.99 0.92 -8.71
N ASP A 153 5.35 -0.19 -8.07
CA ASP A 153 6.04 -0.18 -6.77
C ASP A 153 7.43 0.50 -6.85
N LEU A 154 8.19 0.29 -7.93
CA LEU A 154 9.46 0.99 -8.17
C LEU A 154 9.24 2.50 -8.36
N TYR A 155 8.18 2.90 -9.06
CA TYR A 155 7.80 4.30 -9.19
C TYR A 155 7.50 4.91 -7.81
N TRP A 156 6.66 4.29 -6.99
CA TRP A 156 6.37 4.76 -5.65
C TRP A 156 7.61 4.78 -4.75
N PHE A 157 8.46 3.76 -4.83
CA PHE A 157 9.73 3.76 -4.13
C PHE A 157 10.58 4.98 -4.47
N SER A 158 10.65 5.34 -5.75
CA SER A 158 11.37 6.55 -6.21
C SER A 158 10.78 7.83 -5.59
N LEU A 159 9.47 7.93 -5.46
CA LEU A 159 8.79 9.06 -4.81
C LEU A 159 9.08 9.11 -3.31
N ILE A 160 9.06 7.96 -2.63
CA ILE A 160 9.40 7.84 -1.21
C ILE A 160 10.84 8.32 -0.98
N MET A 161 11.80 7.83 -1.79
CA MET A 161 13.21 8.20 -1.69
C MET A 161 13.42 9.71 -1.94
N ARG A 162 12.75 10.28 -2.93
CA ARG A 162 12.79 11.74 -3.18
C ARG A 162 12.28 12.56 -2.00
N LYS A 163 11.22 12.08 -1.33
CA LYS A 163 10.69 12.75 -0.13
C LYS A 163 11.66 12.65 1.03
N LEU A 164 12.26 11.49 1.27
CA LEU A 164 13.24 11.30 2.33
C LEU A 164 14.49 12.16 2.13
N THR A 165 14.99 12.27 0.90
CA THR A 165 16.17 13.08 0.60
C THR A 165 15.91 14.59 0.65
N LYS A 166 14.68 15.03 0.35
CA LYS A 166 14.27 16.45 0.47
C LYS A 166 13.85 16.83 1.88
N SER A 167 13.43 15.88 2.68
CA SER A 167 12.81 16.08 3.98
C SER A 167 13.84 15.87 5.09
N GLN A 168 14.63 16.89 5.33
CA GLN A 168 14.96 17.24 6.71
C GLN A 168 13.75 17.94 7.35
N TYR A 169 12.52 17.48 7.07
CA TYR A 169 11.32 18.03 7.72
C TYR A 169 11.33 17.59 9.17
N THR A 170 11.71 18.52 10.01
CA THR A 170 11.46 18.49 11.44
C THR A 170 9.94 18.41 11.62
N TYR A 171 9.43 17.22 11.89
CA TYR A 171 8.11 17.07 12.50
C TYR A 171 8.21 17.77 13.86
N ASP A 172 7.73 19.00 13.95
CA ASP A 172 7.66 19.77 15.18
C ASP A 172 6.23 19.69 15.73
N PRO A 173 5.99 18.87 16.77
CA PRO A 173 4.67 18.74 17.37
C PRO A 173 4.20 20.05 18.02
N VAL A 174 5.12 20.95 18.40
CA VAL A 174 4.80 22.24 19.05
C VAL A 174 4.39 23.29 18.02
N HIS A 175 5.03 23.31 16.84
CA HIS A 175 4.69 24.26 15.78
C HIS A 175 3.31 23.93 15.15
N SER A 176 2.88 22.67 15.17
CA SER A 176 1.62 22.24 14.60
C SER A 176 0.37 22.66 15.40
N ILE A 177 0.56 23.10 16.66
CA ILE A 177 -0.52 23.67 17.48
C ILE A 177 -0.75 25.15 17.10
N ARG A 178 0.28 25.84 16.60
CA ARG A 178 0.25 27.28 16.32
C ARG A 178 -0.23 27.67 14.93
N THR A 179 -0.16 26.75 13.96
CA THR A 179 -0.54 27.02 12.56
C THR A 179 -1.81 26.26 12.16
N ARG A 180 -2.91 26.47 12.87
CA ARG A 180 -4.23 26.14 12.35
C ARG A 180 -4.52 27.09 11.20
N GLY A 181 -4.24 26.70 9.98
CA GLY A 181 -4.67 27.47 8.82
C GLY A 181 -3.81 27.40 7.56
N VAL A 182 -2.63 26.77 7.58
CA VAL A 182 -1.85 26.64 6.35
C VAL A 182 -1.92 25.20 5.86
N TYR A 183 -2.76 24.97 4.89
CA TYR A 183 -2.81 23.76 4.06
C TYR A 183 -1.45 23.62 3.36
N ASP A 184 -0.75 22.52 3.58
CA ASP A 184 0.45 22.18 2.83
C ASP A 184 -0.01 21.52 1.49
N PRO A 185 0.14 22.21 0.34
CA PRO A 185 -0.44 21.77 -0.93
C PRO A 185 0.28 20.60 -1.58
N CYS A 186 1.18 19.91 -0.88
CA CYS A 186 1.96 18.82 -1.45
C CYS A 186 1.18 17.53 -1.78
N PHE A 187 -0.12 17.45 -1.44
CA PHE A 187 -0.98 16.33 -1.83
C PHE A 187 -2.24 16.76 -2.60
N SER A 188 -2.46 18.05 -2.79
CA SER A 188 -3.53 18.55 -3.64
C SER A 188 -2.91 19.03 -4.95
N GLY A 189 -2.83 18.15 -5.93
CA GLY A 189 -2.57 18.50 -7.31
C GLY A 189 -3.75 19.28 -7.91
N LYS A 190 -4.06 20.43 -7.36
CA LYS A 190 -4.94 21.40 -8.02
C LYS A 190 -4.10 22.60 -8.40
N ASN A 191 -3.51 22.54 -9.61
CA ASN A 191 -3.24 23.73 -10.37
C ASN A 191 -4.61 24.32 -10.71
N ALA A 192 -5.01 25.37 -9.98
CA ALA A 192 -6.03 26.29 -10.47
C ALA A 192 -5.36 27.18 -11.51
N SER A 193 -5.72 26.98 -12.76
CA SER A 193 -5.67 28.01 -13.80
C SER A 193 -7.06 28.51 -14.05
#